data_7d5eed140f9afb82cdb3421574485899
#
_entry.id   7d5eed140f9afb82cdb3421574485899
#
_cell.length_a   1.000
_cell.length_b   1.000
_cell.length_c   1.000
_cell.angle_alpha   90.00
_cell.angle_beta   90.00
_cell.angle_gamma   90.00
#
_symmetry.space_group_name_H-M   'P 1'
#
loop_
_entity.id
_entity.type
_entity.pdbx_description
1 polymer ?
#
loop_
_entity_poly.entity_id
_entity_poly.type
_entity_poly.pdbx_seq_one_letter_code
_entity_poly.pdbx_strand_id
1 'polypeptide(L)'
;VGGVFGPYYNVSDNTLNSFKKLATAAMPDSIEFRQIQVVAEDAEKTKTLADSIYNAIKGGASFAEVAKKYGQTGEPTWISSANYEGAQIDGDNLKYITAVTTLGQNELTNLALGQANVILQVTNKKAVKDKYKVAVIKRPVEFSKETYSKAYNEFSQFIAANNTLEKMIANAEDAGYKLLDRADLYSSEHGIGGIRGTKDALKWAFEAKAGEVSGLYECGESDR
;
A
#
# COMPACT_ATOMS: atom_id res chain seq x y z
N VAL A 1 19.39 -16.90 11.80
CA VAL A 1 17.94 -16.98 12.02
C VAL A 1 17.72 -16.66 13.48
N GLY A 2 17.21 -15.47 13.76
CA GLY A 2 17.18 -14.90 15.09
C GLY A 2 15.88 -15.14 15.86
N GLY A 3 15.86 -14.66 17.12
CA GLY A 3 14.67 -14.61 17.96
C GLY A 3 13.58 -13.70 17.39
N VAL A 4 12.47 -13.60 18.09
CA VAL A 4 11.40 -12.63 17.81
C VAL A 4 11.80 -11.31 18.48
N PHE A 5 11.67 -10.21 17.75
CA PHE A 5 11.92 -8.84 18.23
C PHE A 5 10.61 -8.09 18.37
N GLY A 6 10.45 -7.34 19.43
CA GLY A 6 9.24 -6.61 19.78
C GLY A 6 8.53 -7.20 21.01
N PRO A 7 7.31 -6.76 21.33
CA PRO A 7 6.48 -5.88 20.47
C PRO A 7 6.96 -4.42 20.48
N TYR A 8 6.86 -3.75 19.33
CA TYR A 8 7.09 -2.31 19.18
C TYR A 8 5.77 -1.62 18.84
N TYR A 9 5.47 -0.53 19.54
CA TYR A 9 4.29 0.27 19.25
C TYR A 9 4.59 1.28 18.15
N ASN A 10 3.77 1.26 17.11
CA ASN A 10 3.80 2.25 16.03
C ASN A 10 2.68 3.26 16.22
N VAL A 11 3.06 4.49 16.55
CA VAL A 11 2.13 5.60 16.81
C VAL A 11 1.34 6.01 15.56
N SER A 12 1.96 5.89 14.37
CA SER A 12 1.35 6.38 13.12
C SER A 12 0.11 5.62 12.71
N ASP A 13 0.04 4.33 13.04
CA ASP A 13 -1.07 3.45 12.65
C ASP A 13 -1.69 2.69 13.85
N ASN A 14 -1.33 3.12 15.06
CA ASN A 14 -1.85 2.57 16.33
C ASN A 14 -1.75 1.05 16.41
N THR A 15 -0.55 0.49 16.12
CA THR A 15 -0.36 -0.96 16.10
C THR A 15 0.84 -1.41 16.94
N LEU A 16 0.73 -2.62 17.49
CA LEU A 16 1.84 -3.39 18.04
C LEU A 16 2.40 -4.30 16.95
N ASN A 17 3.71 -4.25 16.75
CA ASN A 17 4.41 -4.99 15.72
C ASN A 17 5.51 -5.86 16.31
N SER A 18 5.56 -7.12 15.91
CA SER A 18 6.65 -8.03 16.23
C SER A 18 7.26 -8.58 14.95
N PHE A 19 8.58 -8.77 14.96
CA PHE A 19 9.34 -9.13 13.78
C PHE A 19 10.18 -10.37 14.03
N LYS A 20 10.29 -11.21 13.01
CA LYS A 20 11.22 -12.35 13.01
C LYS A 20 11.98 -12.40 11.69
N LYS A 21 13.32 -12.33 11.76
CA LYS A 21 14.16 -12.54 10.59
C LYS A 21 14.14 -14.02 10.20
N LEU A 22 13.69 -14.32 8.99
CA LEU A 22 13.57 -15.68 8.47
C LEU A 22 14.79 -16.08 7.65
N ALA A 23 15.34 -15.17 6.85
CA ALA A 23 16.50 -15.43 6.00
C ALA A 23 17.27 -14.14 5.72
N THR A 24 18.51 -14.30 5.27
CA THR A 24 19.37 -13.25 4.72
C THR A 24 19.89 -13.73 3.39
N ALA A 25 19.92 -12.85 2.40
CA ALA A 25 20.55 -13.10 1.09
C ALA A 25 21.28 -11.84 0.64
N ALA A 26 22.48 -12.02 0.11
CA ALA A 26 23.19 -10.94 -0.59
C ALA A 26 22.57 -10.76 -1.97
N MET A 27 21.95 -9.61 -2.20
CA MET A 27 21.25 -9.30 -3.45
C MET A 27 21.67 -7.94 -3.99
N PRO A 28 21.72 -7.77 -5.32
CA PRO A 28 22.02 -6.46 -5.90
C PRO A 28 20.90 -5.46 -5.56
N ASP A 29 21.30 -4.24 -5.25
CA ASP A 29 20.38 -3.13 -5.00
C ASP A 29 19.96 -2.44 -6.30
N SER A 30 20.83 -2.46 -7.31
CA SER A 30 20.57 -1.91 -8.65
C SER A 30 20.92 -2.93 -9.71
N ILE A 31 20.00 -3.14 -10.64
CA ILE A 31 20.11 -4.12 -11.71
C ILE A 31 19.82 -3.43 -13.04
N GLU A 32 20.71 -3.58 -13.98
CA GLU A 32 20.50 -3.18 -15.37
C GLU A 32 20.00 -4.38 -16.15
N PHE A 33 18.94 -4.20 -16.87
CA PHE A 33 18.35 -5.24 -17.69
C PHE A 33 17.75 -4.66 -18.95
N ARG A 34 17.53 -5.51 -19.94
CA ARG A 34 16.78 -5.19 -21.15
C ARG A 34 15.74 -6.26 -21.42
N GLN A 35 14.69 -5.89 -22.13
CA GLN A 35 13.57 -6.79 -22.36
C GLN A 35 12.94 -6.59 -23.73
N ILE A 36 12.28 -7.65 -24.21
CA ILE A 36 11.37 -7.62 -25.35
C ILE A 36 10.06 -8.21 -24.89
N GLN A 37 9.00 -7.43 -24.94
CA GLN A 37 7.63 -7.90 -24.67
C GLN A 37 7.07 -8.53 -25.95
N VAL A 38 6.53 -9.72 -25.82
CA VAL A 38 5.97 -10.51 -26.92
C VAL A 38 4.51 -10.77 -26.66
N VAL A 39 3.66 -10.33 -27.59
CA VAL A 39 2.22 -10.60 -27.57
C VAL A 39 1.81 -10.97 -28.98
N ALA A 40 1.01 -12.01 -29.15
CA ALA A 40 0.39 -12.44 -30.38
C ALA A 40 -1.13 -12.60 -30.20
N GLU A 41 -1.81 -13.13 -31.20
CA GLU A 41 -3.26 -13.26 -31.22
C GLU A 41 -3.81 -14.15 -30.07
N ASP A 42 -3.03 -15.16 -29.67
CA ASP A 42 -3.36 -16.08 -28.58
C ASP A 42 -2.12 -16.50 -27.80
N ALA A 43 -2.32 -17.16 -26.67
CA ALA A 43 -1.24 -17.54 -25.76
C ALA A 43 -0.26 -18.55 -26.39
N GLU A 44 -0.73 -19.44 -27.26
CA GLU A 44 0.12 -20.45 -27.91
C GLU A 44 1.01 -19.82 -28.98
N LYS A 45 0.47 -18.93 -29.79
CA LYS A 45 1.23 -18.15 -30.75
C LYS A 45 2.23 -17.20 -30.06
N THR A 46 1.78 -16.57 -28.95
CA THR A 46 2.66 -15.74 -28.12
C THR A 46 3.86 -16.51 -27.63
N LYS A 47 3.63 -17.71 -27.06
CA LYS A 47 4.70 -18.58 -26.58
C LYS A 47 5.64 -19.03 -27.70
N THR A 48 5.09 -19.50 -28.82
CA THR A 48 5.89 -19.96 -29.97
C THR A 48 6.79 -18.84 -30.50
N LEU A 49 6.23 -17.65 -30.64
CA LEU A 49 6.99 -16.46 -31.08
C LEU A 49 8.08 -16.09 -30.07
N ALA A 50 7.75 -16.09 -28.77
CA ALA A 50 8.71 -15.79 -27.71
C ALA A 50 9.84 -16.81 -27.64
N ASP A 51 9.53 -18.10 -27.80
CA ASP A 51 10.54 -19.16 -27.85
C ASP A 51 11.47 -19.01 -29.07
N SER A 52 10.94 -18.60 -30.23
CA SER A 52 11.74 -18.29 -31.42
C SER A 52 12.68 -17.10 -31.18
N ILE A 53 12.19 -16.02 -30.59
CA ILE A 53 12.99 -14.83 -30.23
C ILE A 53 14.07 -15.20 -29.21
N TYR A 54 13.71 -15.92 -28.17
CA TYR A 54 14.64 -16.39 -27.15
C TYR A 54 15.77 -17.24 -27.76
N ASN A 55 15.42 -18.20 -28.60
CA ASN A 55 16.41 -19.07 -29.25
C ASN A 55 17.30 -18.30 -30.22
N ALA A 56 16.78 -17.34 -30.96
CA ALA A 56 17.58 -16.49 -31.85
C ALA A 56 18.63 -15.69 -31.06
N ILE A 57 18.23 -15.04 -29.96
CA ILE A 57 19.13 -14.27 -29.10
C ILE A 57 20.15 -15.19 -28.41
N LYS A 58 19.70 -16.34 -27.91
CA LYS A 58 20.58 -17.35 -27.30
C LYS A 58 21.59 -17.90 -28.29
N GLY A 59 21.23 -17.99 -29.58
CA GLY A 59 22.10 -18.38 -30.69
C GLY A 59 23.05 -17.29 -31.17
N GLY A 60 23.07 -16.11 -30.55
CA GLY A 60 23.99 -15.03 -30.83
C GLY A 60 23.42 -13.87 -31.64
N ALA A 61 22.14 -13.86 -31.95
CA ALA A 61 21.50 -12.68 -32.56
C ALA A 61 21.57 -11.47 -31.62
N SER A 62 21.79 -10.29 -32.19
CA SER A 62 21.83 -9.04 -31.42
C SER A 62 20.47 -8.77 -30.79
N PHE A 63 20.43 -8.62 -29.46
CA PHE A 63 19.20 -8.30 -28.70
C PHE A 63 18.50 -7.06 -29.26
N ALA A 64 19.24 -5.97 -29.49
CA ALA A 64 18.72 -4.71 -30.01
C ALA A 64 18.17 -4.86 -31.43
N GLU A 65 18.86 -5.61 -32.31
CA GLU A 65 18.38 -5.86 -33.68
C GLU A 65 17.08 -6.68 -33.69
N VAL A 66 17.00 -7.67 -32.81
CA VAL A 66 15.75 -8.45 -32.62
C VAL A 66 14.65 -7.58 -32.06
N ALA A 67 14.90 -6.79 -31.02
CA ALA A 67 13.90 -5.89 -30.43
C ALA A 67 13.32 -4.92 -31.46
N LYS A 68 14.16 -4.32 -32.30
CA LYS A 68 13.73 -3.39 -33.37
C LYS A 68 12.77 -4.03 -34.37
N LYS A 69 12.91 -5.32 -34.69
CA LYS A 69 11.96 -6.03 -35.57
C LYS A 69 10.53 -6.09 -35.00
N TYR A 70 10.41 -5.95 -33.68
CA TYR A 70 9.13 -5.95 -32.95
C TYR A 70 8.76 -4.55 -32.45
N GLY A 71 9.37 -3.49 -33.00
CA GLY A 71 9.03 -2.10 -32.67
C GLY A 71 9.49 -1.65 -31.28
N GLN A 72 10.48 -2.36 -30.69
CA GLN A 72 11.00 -2.05 -29.36
C GLN A 72 12.47 -1.66 -29.44
N THR A 73 12.95 -0.86 -28.50
CA THR A 73 14.33 -0.37 -28.51
C THR A 73 15.33 -1.45 -28.12
N GLY A 74 14.97 -2.32 -27.18
CA GLY A 74 15.88 -3.29 -26.57
C GLY A 74 17.03 -2.65 -25.81
N GLU A 75 16.93 -1.35 -25.48
CA GLU A 75 17.92 -0.62 -24.70
C GLU A 75 17.89 -1.06 -23.23
N PRO A 76 19.05 -1.13 -22.57
CA PRO A 76 19.11 -1.43 -21.15
C PRO A 76 18.49 -0.32 -20.30
N THR A 77 17.83 -0.71 -19.22
CA THR A 77 17.30 0.19 -18.19
C THR A 77 17.68 -0.31 -16.81
N TRP A 78 17.74 0.62 -15.85
CA TRP A 78 18.05 0.30 -14.46
C TRP A 78 16.78 0.19 -13.62
N ILE A 79 16.74 -0.80 -12.73
CA ILE A 79 15.79 -0.91 -11.62
C ILE A 79 16.57 -1.01 -10.31
N SER A 80 16.06 -0.36 -9.28
CA SER A 80 16.57 -0.46 -7.92
C SER A 80 15.51 -1.00 -6.97
N SER A 81 15.89 -1.41 -5.77
CA SER A 81 14.93 -1.85 -4.75
C SER A 81 13.87 -0.79 -4.45
N ALA A 82 14.20 0.50 -4.54
CA ALA A 82 13.27 1.59 -4.33
C ALA A 82 12.10 1.62 -5.35
N ASN A 83 12.31 1.08 -6.57
CA ASN A 83 11.27 1.07 -7.60
C ASN A 83 10.11 0.10 -7.29
N TYR A 84 10.36 -0.93 -6.48
CA TYR A 84 9.35 -1.93 -6.09
C TYR A 84 9.11 -1.99 -4.57
N GLU A 85 9.79 -1.13 -3.80
CA GLU A 85 9.59 -0.98 -2.37
C GLU A 85 8.18 -0.43 -2.09
N GLY A 86 7.41 -1.13 -1.24
CA GLY A 86 6.01 -0.77 -0.96
C GLY A 86 4.99 -1.21 -2.02
N ALA A 87 5.40 -1.77 -3.14
CA ALA A 87 4.50 -2.37 -4.11
C ALA A 87 3.97 -3.73 -3.62
N GLN A 88 2.72 -4.04 -3.96
CA GLN A 88 2.21 -5.40 -3.78
C GLN A 88 2.88 -6.31 -4.81
N ILE A 89 3.78 -7.17 -4.34
CA ILE A 89 4.54 -8.10 -5.18
C ILE A 89 3.89 -9.47 -5.08
N ASP A 90 2.94 -9.74 -5.96
CA ASP A 90 2.26 -11.03 -6.12
C ASP A 90 2.10 -11.42 -7.60
N GLY A 91 1.59 -12.60 -7.86
CA GLY A 91 1.28 -13.08 -9.20
C GLY A 91 2.43 -12.89 -10.20
N ASP A 92 2.14 -12.23 -11.31
CA ASP A 92 3.10 -11.99 -12.39
C ASP A 92 4.17 -10.95 -12.02
N ASN A 93 3.83 -9.97 -11.15
CA ASN A 93 4.82 -9.04 -10.62
C ASN A 93 5.89 -9.76 -9.80
N LEU A 94 5.49 -10.74 -8.99
CA LEU A 94 6.42 -11.56 -8.23
C LEU A 94 7.34 -12.38 -9.15
N LYS A 95 6.80 -12.99 -10.21
CA LYS A 95 7.60 -13.73 -11.20
C LYS A 95 8.61 -12.81 -11.88
N TYR A 96 8.18 -11.63 -12.32
CA TYR A 96 9.02 -10.65 -12.99
C TYR A 96 10.16 -10.16 -12.10
N ILE A 97 9.86 -9.66 -10.90
CA ILE A 97 10.86 -9.18 -9.96
C ILE A 97 11.82 -10.29 -9.51
N THR A 98 11.30 -11.51 -9.32
CA THR A 98 12.14 -12.67 -9.01
C THR A 98 13.12 -12.94 -10.15
N ALA A 99 12.68 -12.96 -11.40
CA ALA A 99 13.54 -13.18 -12.55
C ALA A 99 14.63 -12.09 -12.64
N VAL A 100 14.25 -10.81 -12.57
CA VAL A 100 15.22 -9.68 -12.63
C VAL A 100 16.28 -9.78 -11.53
N THR A 101 15.87 -10.16 -10.31
CA THR A 101 16.79 -10.17 -9.15
C THR A 101 17.67 -11.41 -9.08
N THR A 102 17.20 -12.57 -9.57
CA THR A 102 17.91 -13.85 -9.45
C THR A 102 18.78 -14.20 -10.67
N LEU A 103 18.39 -13.78 -11.88
CA LEU A 103 19.18 -14.04 -13.08
C LEU A 103 20.63 -13.57 -12.92
N GLY A 104 21.57 -14.35 -13.43
CA GLY A 104 22.98 -13.99 -13.51
C GLY A 104 23.23 -12.85 -14.51
N GLN A 105 24.41 -12.22 -14.44
CA GLN A 105 24.82 -11.23 -15.45
C GLN A 105 24.93 -11.89 -16.82
N ASN A 106 24.37 -11.25 -17.84
CA ASN A 106 24.22 -11.74 -19.22
C ASN A 106 23.30 -12.96 -19.38
N GLU A 107 22.64 -13.39 -18.32
CA GLU A 107 21.67 -14.47 -18.40
C GLU A 107 20.35 -14.00 -19.04
N LEU A 108 19.79 -14.87 -19.89
CA LEU A 108 18.58 -14.64 -20.67
C LEU A 108 17.48 -15.59 -20.21
N THR A 109 16.25 -15.09 -20.10
CA THR A 109 15.07 -15.92 -19.83
C THR A 109 13.89 -15.55 -20.71
N ASN A 110 12.98 -16.50 -20.92
CA ASN A 110 11.65 -16.29 -21.49
C ASN A 110 10.62 -16.47 -20.37
N LEU A 111 9.98 -15.40 -19.97
CA LEU A 111 9.07 -15.33 -18.82
C LEU A 111 7.64 -15.16 -19.29
N ALA A 112 6.79 -16.13 -18.98
CA ALA A 112 5.34 -16.03 -19.26
C ALA A 112 4.64 -15.22 -18.16
N LEU A 113 3.98 -14.14 -18.57
CA LEU A 113 3.26 -13.20 -17.71
C LEU A 113 1.85 -12.96 -18.28
N GLY A 114 0.85 -13.60 -17.72
CA GLY A 114 -0.52 -13.53 -18.21
C GLY A 114 -0.64 -13.93 -19.70
N GLN A 115 -1.08 -12.99 -20.52
CA GLN A 115 -1.24 -13.17 -21.98
C GLN A 115 0.05 -12.82 -22.78
N ALA A 116 1.08 -12.33 -22.12
CA ALA A 116 2.33 -11.91 -22.74
C ALA A 116 3.50 -12.79 -22.31
N ASN A 117 4.55 -12.83 -23.15
CA ASN A 117 5.86 -13.30 -22.73
C ASN A 117 6.86 -12.14 -22.72
N VAL A 118 7.81 -12.18 -21.81
CA VAL A 118 8.91 -11.22 -21.74
C VAL A 118 10.23 -11.95 -21.88
N ILE A 119 10.99 -11.61 -22.92
CA ILE A 119 12.38 -12.03 -23.08
C ILE A 119 13.22 -11.04 -22.31
N LEU A 120 13.78 -11.47 -21.20
CA LEU A 120 14.52 -10.65 -20.24
C LEU A 120 15.99 -11.03 -20.22
N GLN A 121 16.88 -10.05 -20.25
CA GLN A 121 18.31 -10.24 -20.03
C GLN A 121 18.84 -9.25 -19.02
N VAL A 122 19.50 -9.75 -17.98
CA VAL A 122 20.25 -8.92 -17.03
C VAL A 122 21.61 -8.57 -17.62
N THR A 123 21.92 -7.29 -17.77
CA THR A 123 23.17 -6.81 -18.37
C THR A 123 24.21 -6.42 -17.32
N ASN A 124 23.78 -5.90 -16.17
CA ASN A 124 24.70 -5.49 -15.11
C ASN A 124 24.03 -5.58 -13.73
N LYS A 125 24.84 -5.70 -12.67
CA LYS A 125 24.41 -5.69 -11.28
C LYS A 125 25.36 -4.86 -10.44
N LYS A 126 24.81 -3.96 -9.59
CA LYS A 126 25.60 -3.08 -8.71
C LYS A 126 25.08 -3.10 -7.29
N ALA A 127 25.93 -2.67 -6.37
CA ALA A 127 25.63 -2.45 -4.97
C ALA A 127 24.98 -3.67 -4.30
N VAL A 128 25.70 -4.81 -4.31
CA VAL A 128 25.24 -6.01 -3.57
C VAL A 128 25.18 -5.71 -2.09
N LYS A 129 23.98 -5.89 -1.49
CA LYS A 129 23.70 -5.65 -0.07
C LYS A 129 22.97 -6.84 0.52
N ASP A 130 23.09 -7.01 1.84
CA ASP A 130 22.27 -7.98 2.56
C ASP A 130 20.80 -7.54 2.55
N LYS A 131 19.94 -8.37 2.01
CA LYS A 131 18.49 -8.26 2.09
C LYS A 131 17.94 -9.30 3.07
N TYR A 132 16.88 -8.94 3.78
CA TYR A 132 16.34 -9.73 4.85
C TYR A 132 14.89 -10.13 4.53
N LYS A 133 14.60 -11.43 4.63
CA LYS A 133 13.22 -11.92 4.67
C LYS A 133 12.74 -11.85 6.12
N VAL A 134 11.68 -11.10 6.37
CA VAL A 134 11.14 -10.85 7.69
C VAL A 134 9.68 -11.28 7.73
N ALA A 135 9.30 -12.07 8.75
CA ALA A 135 7.91 -12.22 9.12
C ALA A 135 7.52 -11.10 10.06
N VAL A 136 6.36 -10.51 9.84
CA VAL A 136 5.80 -9.43 10.65
C VAL A 136 4.45 -9.89 11.21
N ILE A 137 4.26 -9.75 12.52
CA ILE A 137 2.96 -9.85 13.17
C ILE A 137 2.57 -8.45 13.55
N LYS A 138 1.44 -7.99 13.04
CA LYS A 138 0.88 -6.67 13.30
C LYS A 138 -0.49 -6.82 13.96
N ARG A 139 -0.69 -6.13 15.08
CA ARG A 139 -1.96 -6.11 15.80
C ARG A 139 -2.38 -4.68 16.08
N PRO A 140 -3.59 -4.26 15.68
CA PRO A 140 -4.12 -2.96 16.09
C PRO A 140 -4.28 -2.90 17.60
N VAL A 141 -4.08 -1.71 18.15
CA VAL A 141 -4.37 -1.40 19.55
C VAL A 141 -5.77 -0.77 19.59
N GLU A 142 -6.70 -1.45 20.22
CA GLU A 142 -8.09 -1.01 20.35
C GLU A 142 -8.39 -0.69 21.82
N PHE A 143 -9.35 0.18 22.05
CA PHE A 143 -9.83 0.45 23.39
C PHE A 143 -10.54 -0.78 23.98
N SER A 144 -10.36 -1.01 25.29
CA SER A 144 -11.18 -2.00 25.97
C SER A 144 -12.65 -1.56 26.01
N LYS A 145 -13.57 -2.54 26.12
CA LYS A 145 -15.01 -2.23 26.23
C LYS A 145 -15.30 -1.31 27.41
N GLU A 146 -14.58 -1.48 28.53
CA GLU A 146 -14.73 -0.65 29.70
C GLU A 146 -14.29 0.79 29.43
N THR A 147 -13.13 0.98 28.79
CA THR A 147 -12.63 2.31 28.42
C THR A 147 -13.60 3.02 27.48
N TYR A 148 -14.06 2.30 26.44
CA TYR A 148 -15.05 2.82 25.50
C TYR A 148 -16.36 3.19 26.19
N SER A 149 -16.95 2.27 26.97
CA SER A 149 -18.22 2.51 27.66
C SER A 149 -18.12 3.66 28.64
N LYS A 150 -17.00 3.82 29.34
CA LYS A 150 -16.77 4.95 30.23
C LYS A 150 -16.80 6.27 29.48
N ALA A 151 -15.98 6.39 28.42
CA ALA A 151 -15.91 7.60 27.61
C ALA A 151 -17.26 7.94 26.95
N TYR A 152 -17.94 6.93 26.40
CA TYR A 152 -19.28 7.08 25.83
C TYR A 152 -20.31 7.61 26.84
N ASN A 153 -20.33 7.03 28.04
CA ASN A 153 -21.27 7.45 29.08
C ASN A 153 -20.96 8.87 29.59
N GLU A 154 -19.71 9.21 29.82
CA GLU A 154 -19.28 10.55 30.24
C GLU A 154 -19.67 11.60 29.18
N PHE A 155 -19.41 11.34 27.93
CA PHE A 155 -19.76 12.26 26.83
C PHE A 155 -21.29 12.35 26.63
N SER A 156 -22.01 11.23 26.71
CA SER A 156 -23.48 11.24 26.66
C SER A 156 -24.11 12.05 27.77
N GLN A 157 -23.60 11.96 29.01
CA GLN A 157 -24.04 12.77 30.12
C GLN A 157 -23.77 14.26 29.93
N PHE A 158 -22.57 14.58 29.38
CA PHE A 158 -22.21 15.95 29.02
C PHE A 158 -23.20 16.54 28.01
N ILE A 159 -23.52 15.84 26.93
CA ILE A 159 -24.47 16.29 25.90
C ILE A 159 -25.86 16.48 26.50
N ALA A 160 -26.32 15.53 27.31
CA ALA A 160 -27.63 15.62 27.96
C ALA A 160 -27.77 16.82 28.91
N ALA A 161 -26.69 17.15 29.63
CA ALA A 161 -26.66 18.32 30.54
C ALA A 161 -26.51 19.65 29.75
N ASN A 162 -25.89 19.63 28.59
CA ASN A 162 -25.55 20.79 27.75
C ASN A 162 -26.30 20.76 26.41
N ASN A 163 -27.61 20.72 26.49
CA ASN A 163 -28.51 20.53 25.34
C ASN A 163 -28.78 21.79 24.50
N THR A 164 -28.02 22.87 24.69
CA THR A 164 -28.04 24.07 23.85
C THR A 164 -26.62 24.46 23.47
N LEU A 165 -26.48 25.15 22.32
CA LEU A 165 -25.18 25.59 21.81
C LEU A 165 -24.42 26.47 22.84
N GLU A 166 -25.14 27.39 23.52
CA GLU A 166 -24.55 28.29 24.51
C GLU A 166 -23.95 27.49 25.69
N LYS A 167 -24.69 26.49 26.18
CA LYS A 167 -24.21 25.63 27.29
C LYS A 167 -23.02 24.78 26.85
N MET A 168 -23.03 24.25 25.62
CA MET A 168 -21.92 23.51 25.10
C MET A 168 -20.67 24.36 25.00
N ILE A 169 -20.79 25.57 24.45
CA ILE A 169 -19.65 26.50 24.32
C ILE A 169 -19.10 26.85 25.71
N ALA A 170 -19.99 27.13 26.69
CA ALA A 170 -19.57 27.54 28.03
C ALA A 170 -18.87 26.43 28.83
N ASN A 171 -19.25 25.15 28.62
CA ASN A 171 -18.85 24.06 29.52
C ASN A 171 -17.87 23.02 28.83
N ALA A 172 -17.67 23.06 27.52
CA ALA A 172 -16.89 22.04 26.83
C ALA A 172 -15.40 22.03 27.24
N GLU A 173 -14.80 23.18 27.35
CA GLU A 173 -13.37 23.30 27.70
C GLU A 173 -13.10 22.79 29.13
N ASP A 174 -13.91 23.17 30.08
CA ASP A 174 -13.82 22.72 31.49
C ASP A 174 -14.04 21.20 31.61
N ALA A 175 -14.87 20.62 30.75
CA ALA A 175 -15.10 19.18 30.67
C ALA A 175 -14.03 18.43 29.86
N GLY A 176 -13.05 19.12 29.30
CA GLY A 176 -11.97 18.54 28.50
C GLY A 176 -12.34 18.26 27.06
N TYR A 177 -13.46 18.77 26.56
CA TYR A 177 -13.89 18.60 25.17
C TYR A 177 -13.48 19.80 24.30
N LYS A 178 -13.03 19.50 23.08
CA LYS A 178 -12.66 20.51 22.11
C LYS A 178 -13.81 20.79 21.15
N LEU A 179 -14.23 22.03 21.07
CA LEU A 179 -15.15 22.49 20.04
C LEU A 179 -14.39 22.78 18.73
N LEU A 180 -14.90 22.28 17.63
CA LEU A 180 -14.42 22.56 16.28
C LEU A 180 -15.53 23.30 15.54
N ASP A 181 -15.23 24.52 15.12
CA ASP A 181 -16.13 25.28 14.24
C ASP A 181 -15.90 24.91 12.79
N ARG A 182 -17.00 24.73 12.04
CA ARG A 182 -17.00 24.45 10.62
C ARG A 182 -17.99 25.37 9.90
N ALA A 183 -17.48 26.46 9.36
CA ALA A 183 -18.28 27.47 8.66
C ALA A 183 -18.84 26.99 7.31
N ASP A 184 -18.06 26.20 6.56
CA ASP A 184 -18.39 25.73 5.21
C ASP A 184 -18.64 24.24 5.21
N LEU A 185 -19.91 23.83 5.18
CA LEU A 185 -20.32 22.44 5.10
C LEU A 185 -21.19 22.22 3.88
N TYR A 186 -20.82 21.26 3.03
CA TYR A 186 -21.54 20.92 1.82
C TYR A 186 -22.18 19.54 1.91
N SER A 187 -23.39 19.38 1.36
CA SER A 187 -24.12 18.10 1.35
C SER A 187 -23.38 16.95 0.63
N SER A 188 -22.43 17.30 -0.23
CA SER A 188 -21.59 16.34 -0.96
C SER A 188 -20.34 15.90 -0.18
N GLU A 189 -20.09 16.45 1.01
CA GLU A 189 -18.95 16.04 1.84
C GLU A 189 -19.16 14.63 2.38
N HIS A 190 -18.06 13.90 2.57
CA HIS A 190 -18.03 12.54 3.14
C HIS A 190 -17.43 12.50 4.54
N GLY A 191 -17.06 13.66 5.11
CA GLY A 191 -16.45 13.77 6.44
C GLY A 191 -16.56 15.18 6.99
N ILE A 192 -16.65 15.31 8.31
CA ILE A 192 -16.68 16.57 9.03
C ILE A 192 -15.37 16.68 9.84
N GLY A 193 -14.64 17.80 9.72
CA GLY A 193 -13.46 18.06 10.53
C GLY A 193 -12.34 17.02 10.42
N GLY A 194 -12.22 16.34 9.27
CA GLY A 194 -11.26 15.26 9.06
C GLY A 194 -11.70 13.88 9.61
N ILE A 195 -12.89 13.79 10.20
CA ILE A 195 -13.47 12.54 10.71
C ILE A 195 -14.23 11.84 9.58
N ARG A 196 -13.97 10.55 9.36
CA ARG A 196 -14.67 9.72 8.38
C ARG A 196 -15.94 9.13 8.96
N GLY A 197 -16.85 8.66 8.11
CA GLY A 197 -18.07 7.97 8.55
C GLY A 197 -19.14 8.90 9.14
N THR A 198 -19.08 10.21 8.87
CA THR A 198 -19.99 11.23 9.45
C THR A 198 -21.27 11.46 8.64
N LYS A 199 -21.65 10.54 7.76
CA LYS A 199 -22.80 10.72 6.84
C LYS A 199 -24.11 10.99 7.57
N ASP A 200 -24.36 10.28 8.67
CA ASP A 200 -25.61 10.44 9.44
C ASP A 200 -25.61 11.77 10.22
N ALA A 201 -24.45 12.19 10.74
CA ALA A 201 -24.28 13.49 11.35
C ALA A 201 -24.48 14.64 10.34
N LEU A 202 -23.94 14.49 9.12
CA LEU A 202 -24.15 15.43 8.01
C LEU A 202 -25.63 15.54 7.64
N LYS A 203 -26.31 14.40 7.46
CA LYS A 203 -27.74 14.37 7.15
C LYS A 203 -28.55 15.13 8.19
N TRP A 204 -28.30 14.83 9.48
CA TRP A 204 -28.95 15.53 10.58
C TRP A 204 -28.67 17.06 10.52
N ALA A 205 -27.41 17.46 10.29
CA ALA A 205 -27.01 18.88 10.27
C ALA A 205 -27.74 19.69 9.19
N PHE A 206 -28.07 19.07 8.05
CA PHE A 206 -28.85 19.72 6.97
C PHE A 206 -30.37 19.73 7.21
N GLU A 207 -30.87 18.89 8.09
CA GLU A 207 -32.29 18.80 8.47
C GLU A 207 -32.62 19.60 9.73
N ALA A 208 -31.62 19.84 10.60
CA ALA A 208 -31.78 20.52 11.89
C ALA A 208 -32.02 22.02 11.75
N LYS A 209 -32.69 22.59 12.72
CA LYS A 209 -32.89 24.04 12.85
C LYS A 209 -31.69 24.69 13.54
N ALA A 210 -31.44 25.94 13.23
CA ALA A 210 -30.36 26.71 13.88
C ALA A 210 -30.52 26.69 15.41
N GLY A 211 -29.47 26.33 16.13
CA GLY A 211 -29.43 26.21 17.57
C GLY A 211 -29.81 24.83 18.15
N GLU A 212 -30.24 23.88 17.28
CA GLU A 212 -30.46 22.50 17.73
C GLU A 212 -29.13 21.78 17.96
N VAL A 213 -29.12 20.91 18.95
CA VAL A 213 -27.97 20.05 19.28
C VAL A 213 -28.34 18.60 18.98
N SER A 214 -27.46 17.90 18.23
CA SER A 214 -27.64 16.49 17.88
C SER A 214 -27.45 15.56 19.08
N GLY A 215 -27.93 14.32 18.95
CA GLY A 215 -27.41 13.23 19.74
C GLY A 215 -25.97 12.87 19.38
N LEU A 216 -25.41 11.88 20.06
CA LEU A 216 -24.07 11.36 19.84
C LEU A 216 -24.03 10.49 18.56
N TYR A 217 -23.05 10.73 17.72
CA TYR A 217 -22.77 9.89 16.56
C TYR A 217 -21.42 9.19 16.74
N GLU A 218 -21.41 7.90 16.51
CA GLU A 218 -20.17 7.14 16.38
C GLU A 218 -19.68 7.27 14.94
N CYS A 219 -18.52 7.88 14.75
CA CYS A 219 -17.95 8.18 13.44
C CYS A 219 -16.50 7.73 13.36
N GLY A 220 -16.04 7.43 12.14
CA GLY A 220 -14.65 7.02 11.91
C GLY A 220 -14.40 5.55 12.21
N GLU A 221 -13.14 5.22 12.35
CA GLU A 221 -12.67 3.93 12.85
C GLU A 221 -12.65 4.03 14.38
N SER A 222 -13.16 3.03 15.07
CA SER A 222 -13.44 3.01 16.52
C SER A 222 -12.24 3.26 17.47
N ASP A 223 -11.07 3.46 16.93
CA ASP A 223 -9.80 3.60 17.65
C ASP A 223 -9.13 4.97 17.45
N ARG A 224 -9.86 5.97 16.99
CA ARG A 224 -9.34 7.33 16.75
C ARG A 224 -10.21 8.40 17.37
#